data_2b16e087faf9b886ff4e929b809a0802
#
_entry.id   2b16e087faf9b886ff4e929b809a0802
#
_cell.length_a   1.000
_cell.length_b   1.000
_cell.length_c   1.000
_cell.angle_alpha   90.00
_cell.angle_beta   90.00
_cell.angle_gamma   90.00
#
_symmetry.space_group_name_H-M   'P 1'
#
loop_
_entity.id
_entity.type
_entity.pdbx_description
1 polymer ?
#
loop_
_entity_poly.entity_id
_entity_poly.type
_entity_poly.pdbx_seq_one_letter_code
_entity_poly.pdbx_strand_id
1 'polypeptide(L)'
;PAASCLVMDEGTKSSEAASSFVNPLTALSFVETMKMENHSALVHTAAASNLGQMLVKICKDDGIPLVNIVRKSEHVKLLKELGAEYVCNTNDESFMDDLVAALVATGATLGFDATGGGNNGELPSQILAAMELAANKTAKEYSRYGSNTYKQVYIYGGLDQSPTILKRSYGMSWGLGGWLLTPMIGRIGMEKFGQMRMR
;
A
#
# COMPACT_ATOMS: atom_id res chain seq x y z
N PRO A 1 13.22 -20.02 -20.37
CA PRO A 1 14.66 -20.32 -20.26
C PRO A 1 15.02 -20.72 -18.82
N ALA A 2 15.97 -21.66 -18.62
CA ALA A 2 16.39 -22.10 -17.29
C ALA A 2 16.87 -20.93 -16.38
N ALA A 3 17.44 -19.89 -16.97
CA ALA A 3 17.88 -18.69 -16.28
C ALA A 3 16.72 -17.89 -15.63
N SER A 4 15.48 -18.16 -16.01
CA SER A 4 14.29 -17.53 -15.42
C SER A 4 13.66 -18.37 -14.32
N CYS A 5 14.18 -19.58 -14.04
CA CYS A 5 13.67 -20.46 -13.02
C CYS A 5 14.34 -20.15 -11.67
N LEU A 6 13.58 -20.27 -10.60
CA LEU A 6 14.08 -20.30 -9.23
C LEU A 6 14.12 -21.75 -8.76
N VAL A 7 15.30 -22.19 -8.32
CA VAL A 7 15.42 -23.49 -7.66
C VAL A 7 14.92 -23.31 -6.23
N MET A 8 13.96 -24.11 -5.86
CA MET A 8 13.40 -24.10 -4.50
C MET A 8 14.22 -25.00 -3.58
N ASP A 9 14.19 -24.72 -2.30
CA ASP A 9 14.83 -25.55 -1.29
C ASP A 9 14.24 -26.96 -1.27
N GLU A 10 15.06 -27.95 -0.94
CA GLU A 10 14.64 -29.34 -0.83
C GLU A 10 13.53 -29.46 0.24
N GLY A 11 12.44 -30.15 -0.12
CA GLY A 11 11.27 -30.30 0.76
C GLY A 11 10.21 -29.19 0.63
N THR A 12 10.43 -28.14 -0.16
CA THR A 12 9.43 -27.11 -0.42
C THR A 12 8.19 -27.72 -1.09
N LYS A 13 7.01 -27.52 -0.48
CA LYS A 13 5.75 -27.99 -1.05
C LYS A 13 5.34 -27.17 -2.26
N SER A 14 4.70 -27.79 -3.27
CA SER A 14 4.21 -27.10 -4.47
C SER A 14 3.25 -25.94 -4.14
N SER A 15 2.43 -26.07 -3.09
CA SER A 15 1.53 -25.01 -2.61
C SER A 15 2.28 -23.77 -2.08
N GLU A 16 3.43 -23.97 -1.45
CA GLU A 16 4.31 -22.90 -0.97
C GLU A 16 5.05 -22.25 -2.13
N ALA A 17 5.62 -23.10 -3.02
CA ALA A 17 6.32 -22.65 -4.23
C ALA A 17 5.40 -21.82 -5.16
N ALA A 18 4.14 -22.17 -5.28
CA ALA A 18 3.18 -21.49 -6.16
C ALA A 18 2.96 -20.02 -5.80
N SER A 19 3.16 -19.61 -4.55
CA SER A 19 3.00 -18.22 -4.09
C SER A 19 4.33 -17.49 -3.85
N SER A 20 5.47 -18.08 -4.23
CA SER A 20 6.81 -17.56 -3.87
C SER A 20 7.37 -16.51 -4.83
N PHE A 21 6.68 -16.14 -5.90
CA PHE A 21 7.24 -15.24 -6.92
C PHE A 21 6.55 -13.87 -6.98
N VAL A 22 5.33 -13.78 -7.49
CA VAL A 22 4.71 -12.48 -7.80
C VAL A 22 4.36 -11.70 -6.53
N ASN A 23 3.65 -12.31 -5.59
CA ASN A 23 3.15 -11.61 -4.40
C ASN A 23 4.26 -11.09 -3.49
N PRO A 24 5.26 -11.89 -3.09
CA PRO A 24 6.33 -11.40 -2.23
C PRO A 24 7.18 -10.33 -2.92
N LEU A 25 7.49 -10.51 -4.21
CA LEU A 25 8.25 -9.50 -4.97
C LEU A 25 7.47 -8.21 -5.15
N THR A 26 6.15 -8.27 -5.32
CA THR A 26 5.29 -7.08 -5.36
C THR A 26 5.30 -6.36 -4.02
N ALA A 27 5.14 -7.08 -2.91
CA ALA A 27 5.17 -6.50 -1.57
C ALA A 27 6.53 -5.84 -1.25
N LEU A 28 7.63 -6.50 -1.56
CA LEU A 28 9.00 -5.94 -1.44
C LEU A 28 9.18 -4.71 -2.33
N SER A 29 8.63 -4.75 -3.56
CA SER A 29 8.74 -3.63 -4.50
C SER A 29 7.92 -2.41 -4.06
N PHE A 30 6.85 -2.56 -3.27
CA PHE A 30 6.16 -1.42 -2.65
C PHE A 30 7.08 -0.71 -1.66
N VAL A 31 7.83 -1.47 -0.85
CA VAL A 31 8.83 -0.91 0.07
C VAL A 31 9.96 -0.22 -0.70
N GLU A 32 10.45 -0.81 -1.78
CA GLU A 32 11.48 -0.17 -2.61
C GLU A 32 10.95 1.10 -3.30
N THR A 33 9.71 1.10 -3.80
CA THR A 33 9.07 2.32 -4.35
C THR A 33 9.00 3.42 -3.29
N MET A 34 8.58 3.07 -2.06
CA MET A 34 8.54 3.99 -0.94
C MET A 34 9.90 4.67 -0.69
N LYS A 35 10.97 3.87 -0.65
CA LYS A 35 12.34 4.37 -0.45
C LYS A 35 12.80 5.27 -1.60
N MET A 36 12.58 4.84 -2.85
CA MET A 36 12.99 5.56 -4.06
C MET A 36 12.26 6.90 -4.21
N GLU A 37 11.03 6.99 -3.75
CA GLU A 37 10.19 8.18 -3.87
C GLU A 37 10.18 9.03 -2.58
N ASN A 38 11.08 8.72 -1.61
CA ASN A 38 11.29 9.43 -0.35
C ASN A 38 10.04 9.51 0.54
N HIS A 39 9.23 8.45 0.55
CA HIS A 39 8.17 8.26 1.53
C HIS A 39 8.68 7.42 2.72
N SER A 40 8.05 7.54 3.88
CA SER A 40 8.49 6.89 5.12
C SER A 40 7.52 5.82 5.63
N ALA A 41 6.32 5.77 5.09
CA ALA A 41 5.26 4.85 5.51
C ALA A 41 4.31 4.57 4.35
N LEU A 42 3.51 3.52 4.47
CA LEU A 42 2.65 3.00 3.41
C LEU A 42 1.18 2.93 3.82
N VAL A 43 0.30 3.07 2.82
CA VAL A 43 -1.11 2.65 2.88
C VAL A 43 -1.33 1.53 1.89
N HIS A 44 -2.04 0.48 2.27
CA HIS A 44 -2.36 -0.64 1.38
C HIS A 44 -3.83 -1.06 1.49
N THR A 45 -4.51 -1.18 0.36
CA THR A 45 -5.89 -1.68 0.29
C THR A 45 -5.93 -3.18 0.03
N ALA A 46 -7.10 -3.80 0.21
CA ALA A 46 -7.26 -5.26 0.18
C ALA A 46 -6.22 -5.98 1.06
N ALA A 47 -5.91 -5.39 2.21
CA ALA A 47 -4.76 -5.76 3.05
C ALA A 47 -4.84 -7.18 3.63
N ALA A 48 -6.01 -7.80 3.69
CA ALA A 48 -6.19 -9.19 4.09
C ALA A 48 -5.88 -10.22 2.98
N SER A 49 -5.58 -9.76 1.75
CA SER A 49 -5.13 -10.64 0.67
C SER A 49 -3.79 -11.31 0.99
N ASN A 50 -3.44 -12.37 0.25
CA ASN A 50 -2.14 -13.04 0.42
C ASN A 50 -0.96 -12.04 0.32
N LEU A 51 -0.98 -11.16 -0.69
CA LEU A 51 0.01 -10.10 -0.85
C LEU A 51 0.01 -9.14 0.35
N GLY A 52 -1.17 -8.70 0.81
CA GLY A 52 -1.29 -7.79 1.94
C GLY A 52 -0.76 -8.36 3.24
N GLN A 53 -1.03 -9.64 3.52
CA GLN A 53 -0.48 -10.34 4.69
C GLN A 53 1.05 -10.45 4.62
N MET A 54 1.62 -10.67 3.44
CA MET A 54 3.08 -10.64 3.21
C MET A 54 3.63 -9.23 3.47
N LEU A 55 2.96 -8.19 2.96
CA LEU A 55 3.38 -6.81 3.18
C LEU A 55 3.36 -6.42 4.66
N VAL A 56 2.35 -6.87 5.42
CA VAL A 56 2.31 -6.66 6.89
C VAL A 56 3.54 -7.24 7.57
N LYS A 57 3.92 -8.48 7.23
CA LYS A 57 5.11 -9.13 7.80
C LYS A 57 6.39 -8.40 7.42
N ILE A 58 6.56 -8.07 6.13
CA ILE A 58 7.74 -7.34 5.63
C ILE A 58 7.86 -5.98 6.33
N CYS A 59 6.79 -5.20 6.40
CA CYS A 59 6.82 -3.89 7.03
C CYS A 59 7.11 -3.97 8.54
N LYS A 60 6.57 -5.00 9.22
CA LYS A 60 6.87 -5.26 10.63
C LYS A 60 8.35 -5.59 10.85
N ASP A 61 8.92 -6.47 10.03
CA ASP A 61 10.33 -6.87 10.13
C ASP A 61 11.27 -5.70 9.82
N ASP A 62 10.89 -4.83 8.88
CA ASP A 62 11.67 -3.66 8.47
C ASP A 62 11.41 -2.40 9.34
N GLY A 63 10.48 -2.45 10.29
CA GLY A 63 10.10 -1.30 11.11
C GLY A 63 9.42 -0.18 10.32
N ILE A 64 8.72 -0.51 9.22
CA ILE A 64 8.01 0.44 8.34
C ILE A 64 6.56 0.56 8.81
N PRO A 65 6.07 1.77 9.15
CA PRO A 65 4.66 1.96 9.46
C PRO A 65 3.77 1.66 8.26
N LEU A 66 2.73 0.85 8.48
CA LEU A 66 1.79 0.44 7.43
C LEU A 66 0.35 0.63 7.89
N VAL A 67 -0.42 1.41 7.14
CA VAL A 67 -1.87 1.54 7.30
C VAL A 67 -2.57 0.56 6.38
N ASN A 68 -3.35 -0.34 6.95
CA ASN A 68 -4.04 -1.41 6.25
C ASN A 68 -5.51 -1.06 6.07
N ILE A 69 -6.03 -1.14 4.86
CA ILE A 69 -7.45 -0.91 4.56
C ILE A 69 -8.11 -2.21 4.16
N VAL A 70 -9.20 -2.53 4.82
CA VAL A 70 -10.02 -3.72 4.59
C VAL A 70 -11.50 -3.36 4.51
N ARG A 71 -12.35 -4.32 4.15
CA ARG A 71 -13.81 -4.13 3.97
C ARG A 71 -14.66 -4.93 4.95
N LYS A 72 -14.06 -5.80 5.76
CA LYS A 72 -14.78 -6.71 6.63
C LYS A 72 -14.16 -6.77 8.02
N SER A 73 -14.97 -6.85 9.06
CA SER A 73 -14.50 -6.94 10.46
C SER A 73 -13.66 -8.19 10.72
N GLU A 74 -13.95 -9.32 10.05
CA GLU A 74 -13.14 -10.54 10.14
C GLU A 74 -11.70 -10.32 9.63
N HIS A 75 -11.53 -9.45 8.61
CA HIS A 75 -10.22 -9.08 8.09
C HIS A 75 -9.46 -8.14 9.03
N VAL A 76 -10.15 -7.28 9.76
CA VAL A 76 -9.53 -6.47 10.83
C VAL A 76 -8.91 -7.38 11.89
N LYS A 77 -9.68 -8.39 12.36
CA LYS A 77 -9.20 -9.35 13.35
C LYS A 77 -7.98 -10.12 12.83
N LEU A 78 -8.05 -10.66 11.61
CA LEU A 78 -6.95 -11.38 10.98
C LEU A 78 -5.65 -10.55 10.96
N LEU A 79 -5.73 -9.30 10.52
CA LEU A 79 -4.55 -8.45 10.42
C LEU A 79 -4.01 -8.04 11.78
N LYS A 80 -4.87 -7.81 12.77
CA LYS A 80 -4.45 -7.56 14.16
C LYS A 80 -3.73 -8.77 14.76
N GLU A 81 -4.20 -9.98 14.50
CA GLU A 81 -3.54 -11.24 14.90
C GLU A 81 -2.16 -11.40 14.25
N LEU A 82 -1.98 -10.92 13.01
CA LEU A 82 -0.68 -10.86 12.33
C LEU A 82 0.25 -9.76 12.88
N GLY A 83 -0.26 -8.89 13.74
CA GLY A 83 0.48 -7.81 14.36
C GLY A 83 0.41 -6.47 13.64
N ALA A 84 -0.57 -6.28 12.73
CA ALA A 84 -0.81 -4.97 12.12
C ALA A 84 -1.31 -3.96 13.15
N GLU A 85 -0.62 -2.83 13.27
CA GLU A 85 -0.96 -1.77 14.23
C GLU A 85 -2.14 -0.90 13.76
N TYR A 86 -2.15 -0.53 12.48
CA TYR A 86 -3.18 0.33 11.89
C TYR A 86 -4.01 -0.46 10.88
N VAL A 87 -5.30 -0.64 11.19
CA VAL A 87 -6.25 -1.34 10.32
C VAL A 87 -7.56 -0.57 10.31
N CYS A 88 -7.95 -0.06 9.14
CA CYS A 88 -9.17 0.70 8.91
C CYS A 88 -10.16 -0.12 8.06
N ASN A 89 -11.43 -0.16 8.45
CA ASN A 89 -12.46 -0.89 7.75
C ASN A 89 -13.38 0.08 7.01
N THR A 90 -13.47 -0.03 5.68
CA THR A 90 -14.28 0.87 4.85
C THR A 90 -15.78 0.81 5.12
N ASN A 91 -16.27 -0.23 5.79
CA ASN A 91 -17.68 -0.38 6.15
C ASN A 91 -18.03 0.26 7.51
N ASP A 92 -17.04 0.70 8.28
CA ASP A 92 -17.30 1.36 9.56
C ASP A 92 -17.62 2.84 9.34
N GLU A 93 -18.59 3.38 10.06
CA GLU A 93 -18.98 4.80 9.97
C GLU A 93 -17.79 5.72 10.30
N SER A 94 -16.88 5.28 11.18
CA SER A 94 -15.67 5.99 11.57
C SER A 94 -14.52 5.88 10.57
N PHE A 95 -14.69 5.17 9.44
CA PHE A 95 -13.60 4.84 8.51
C PHE A 95 -12.67 6.03 8.19
N MET A 96 -13.23 7.17 7.84
CA MET A 96 -12.43 8.34 7.47
C MET A 96 -11.68 8.94 8.66
N ASP A 97 -12.28 8.96 9.84
CA ASP A 97 -11.65 9.45 11.06
C ASP A 97 -10.51 8.52 11.50
N ASP A 98 -10.73 7.21 11.45
CA ASP A 98 -9.74 6.18 11.77
C ASP A 98 -8.56 6.24 10.78
N LEU A 99 -8.86 6.40 9.48
CA LEU A 99 -7.83 6.53 8.45
C LEU A 99 -6.99 7.79 8.67
N VAL A 100 -7.62 8.93 8.92
CA VAL A 100 -6.90 10.18 9.20
C VAL A 100 -6.05 10.05 10.48
N ALA A 101 -6.58 9.43 11.53
CA ALA A 101 -5.82 9.20 12.77
C ALA A 101 -4.59 8.32 12.53
N ALA A 102 -4.74 7.21 11.78
CA ALA A 102 -3.65 6.35 11.40
C ALA A 102 -2.59 7.07 10.54
N LEU A 103 -3.03 7.93 9.61
CA LEU A 103 -2.13 8.72 8.77
C LEU A 103 -1.39 9.81 9.55
N VAL A 104 -2.02 10.42 10.55
CA VAL A 104 -1.34 11.36 11.48
C VAL A 104 -0.26 10.62 12.27
N ALA A 105 -0.56 9.41 12.76
CA ALA A 105 0.37 8.63 13.57
C ALA A 105 1.57 8.10 12.75
N THR A 106 1.34 7.72 11.49
CA THR A 106 2.36 7.09 10.63
C THR A 106 3.10 8.07 9.72
N GLY A 107 2.51 9.22 9.40
CA GLY A 107 3.01 10.13 8.38
C GLY A 107 2.94 9.56 6.96
N ALA A 108 2.12 8.54 6.70
CA ALA A 108 2.05 7.88 5.40
C ALA A 108 1.49 8.81 4.32
N THR A 109 2.23 8.93 3.22
CA THR A 109 1.90 9.74 2.04
C THR A 109 1.97 8.95 0.74
N LEU A 110 2.19 7.62 0.81
CA LEU A 110 2.18 6.71 -0.33
C LEU A 110 1.18 5.58 -0.12
N GLY A 111 0.26 5.41 -1.06
CA GLY A 111 -0.74 4.35 -1.04
C GLY A 111 -0.63 3.41 -2.24
N PHE A 112 -0.88 2.12 -2.01
CA PHE A 112 -1.03 1.11 -3.05
C PHE A 112 -2.45 0.53 -2.99
N ASP A 113 -3.20 0.77 -4.04
CA ASP A 113 -4.60 0.35 -4.15
C ASP A 113 -4.77 -0.82 -5.12
N ALA A 114 -5.28 -1.93 -4.59
CA ALA A 114 -5.61 -3.15 -5.35
C ALA A 114 -6.98 -3.07 -6.03
N THR A 115 -7.80 -2.09 -5.65
CA THR A 115 -9.21 -2.09 -6.03
C THR A 115 -9.50 -1.27 -7.26
N GLY A 116 -8.91 -0.10 -7.39
CA GLY A 116 -9.19 0.87 -8.46
C GLY A 116 -10.52 1.59 -8.27
N GLY A 117 -11.60 0.86 -8.13
CA GLY A 117 -12.96 1.37 -7.97
C GLY A 117 -13.58 1.13 -6.59
N GLY A 118 -12.81 0.68 -5.60
CA GLY A 118 -13.30 0.34 -4.27
C GLY A 118 -14.06 1.48 -3.59
N ASN A 119 -15.00 1.11 -2.71
CA ASN A 119 -15.89 2.02 -2.01
C ASN A 119 -16.69 2.92 -2.97
N ASN A 120 -17.40 2.30 -3.91
CA ASN A 120 -18.18 2.97 -4.97
C ASN A 120 -17.33 3.90 -5.88
N GLY A 121 -16.09 3.55 -6.15
CA GLY A 121 -15.17 4.34 -6.97
C GLY A 121 -14.35 5.38 -6.22
N GLU A 122 -14.62 5.59 -4.94
CA GLU A 122 -14.05 6.72 -4.18
C GLU A 122 -12.81 6.37 -3.34
N LEU A 123 -12.45 5.09 -3.18
CA LEU A 123 -11.39 4.71 -2.23
C LEU A 123 -10.04 5.38 -2.50
N PRO A 124 -9.50 5.44 -3.73
CA PRO A 124 -8.26 6.18 -3.99
C PRO A 124 -8.37 7.66 -3.64
N SER A 125 -9.53 8.28 -3.92
CA SER A 125 -9.84 9.67 -3.58
C SER A 125 -9.92 9.89 -2.07
N GLN A 126 -10.52 8.96 -1.33
CA GLN A 126 -10.61 9.01 0.13
C GLN A 126 -9.23 8.89 0.79
N ILE A 127 -8.36 8.03 0.26
CA ILE A 127 -6.98 7.91 0.74
C ILE A 127 -6.23 9.23 0.55
N LEU A 128 -6.28 9.84 -0.64
CA LEU A 128 -5.64 11.13 -0.90
C LEU A 128 -6.21 12.25 -0.03
N ALA A 129 -7.53 12.29 0.16
CA ALA A 129 -8.19 13.27 1.03
C ALA A 129 -7.80 13.10 2.50
N ALA A 130 -7.73 11.86 2.99
CA ALA A 130 -7.29 11.56 4.34
C ALA A 130 -5.82 11.94 4.57
N MET A 131 -4.94 11.70 3.58
CA MET A 131 -3.54 12.16 3.62
C MET A 131 -3.44 13.69 3.71
N GLU A 132 -4.29 14.42 2.97
CA GLU A 132 -4.34 15.88 3.05
C GLU A 132 -4.86 16.37 4.41
N LEU A 133 -5.92 15.75 4.93
CA LEU A 133 -6.42 16.06 6.28
C LEU A 133 -5.38 15.80 7.35
N ALA A 134 -4.63 14.70 7.25
CA ALA A 134 -3.53 14.39 8.17
C ALA A 134 -2.40 15.42 8.07
N ALA A 135 -2.00 15.81 6.86
CA ALA A 135 -0.99 16.84 6.65
C ALA A 135 -1.42 18.18 7.24
N ASN A 136 -2.68 18.57 7.08
CA ASN A 136 -3.21 19.82 7.66
C ASN A 136 -3.30 19.77 9.19
N LYS A 137 -3.65 18.61 9.78
CA LYS A 137 -3.67 18.44 11.25
C LYS A 137 -2.28 18.56 11.89
N THR A 138 -1.24 18.23 11.15
CA THR A 138 0.18 18.29 11.63
C THR A 138 0.91 19.55 11.16
N ALA A 139 0.28 20.39 10.34
CA ALA A 139 0.85 21.62 9.83
C ALA A 139 1.09 22.64 10.94
N LYS A 140 2.25 23.32 10.88
CA LYS A 140 2.59 24.41 11.82
C LYS A 140 1.93 25.72 11.45
N GLU A 141 1.58 25.90 10.18
CA GLU A 141 1.02 27.14 9.63
C GLU A 141 -0.20 26.81 8.76
N TYR A 142 -1.18 27.71 8.79
CA TYR A 142 -2.35 27.59 7.92
C TYR A 142 -2.00 27.92 6.48
N SER A 143 -2.45 27.07 5.54
CA SER A 143 -2.40 27.33 4.10
C SER A 143 -3.80 27.36 3.51
N ARG A 144 -4.14 28.47 2.85
CA ARG A 144 -5.44 28.62 2.15
C ARG A 144 -5.65 27.58 1.03
N TYR A 145 -4.55 27.15 0.42
CA TYR A 145 -4.57 26.24 -0.75
C TYR A 145 -4.30 24.77 -0.39
N GLY A 146 -4.19 24.47 0.90
CA GLY A 146 -3.86 23.15 1.40
C GLY A 146 -2.35 22.90 1.53
N SER A 147 -1.97 21.66 1.78
CA SER A 147 -0.57 21.31 2.03
C SER A 147 0.24 21.16 0.74
N ASN A 148 1.56 21.44 0.84
CA ASN A 148 2.54 21.14 -0.20
C ASN A 148 3.15 19.74 -0.05
N THR A 149 2.72 18.97 0.95
CA THR A 149 3.16 17.60 1.15
C THR A 149 2.74 16.75 -0.06
N TYR A 150 3.71 16.15 -0.74
CA TYR A 150 3.41 15.28 -1.87
C TYR A 150 2.75 13.99 -1.39
N LYS A 151 1.61 13.67 -1.99
CA LYS A 151 0.81 12.46 -1.72
C LYS A 151 0.67 11.66 -3.00
N GLN A 152 0.89 10.37 -2.92
CA GLN A 152 0.78 9.48 -4.08
C GLN A 152 -0.10 8.28 -3.76
N VAL A 153 -1.04 7.96 -4.64
CA VAL A 153 -1.73 6.66 -4.66
C VAL A 153 -1.45 5.98 -5.99
N TYR A 154 -0.99 4.75 -5.92
CA TYR A 154 -0.80 3.87 -7.07
C TYR A 154 -1.90 2.82 -7.11
N ILE A 155 -2.63 2.75 -8.23
CA ILE A 155 -3.53 1.64 -8.53
C ILE A 155 -2.69 0.54 -9.18
N TYR A 156 -2.60 -0.61 -8.54
CA TYR A 156 -1.84 -1.77 -9.04
C TYR A 156 -2.72 -2.99 -9.35
N GLY A 157 -4.02 -2.90 -9.06
CA GLY A 157 -5.01 -3.95 -9.31
C GLY A 157 -6.36 -3.38 -9.71
N GLY A 158 -7.25 -4.23 -10.14
CA GLY A 158 -8.61 -3.89 -10.54
C GLY A 158 -9.62 -4.88 -9.95
N LEU A 159 -9.59 -5.06 -8.63
CA LEU A 159 -10.55 -5.94 -7.93
C LEU A 159 -11.99 -5.42 -7.99
N ASP A 160 -12.14 -4.12 -8.22
CA ASP A 160 -13.40 -3.46 -8.49
C ASP A 160 -13.27 -2.72 -9.82
N GLN A 161 -14.17 -3.00 -10.76
CA GLN A 161 -14.13 -2.45 -12.13
C GLN A 161 -14.99 -1.18 -12.29
N SER A 162 -15.54 -0.66 -11.21
CA SER A 162 -16.24 0.64 -11.26
C SER A 162 -15.24 1.77 -11.54
N PRO A 163 -15.71 2.89 -12.08
CA PRO A 163 -14.85 4.05 -12.36
C PRO A 163 -14.18 4.58 -11.09
N THR A 164 -12.94 5.05 -11.21
CA THR A 164 -12.28 5.80 -10.14
C THR A 164 -12.76 7.23 -10.14
N ILE A 165 -13.32 7.68 -9.02
CA ILE A 165 -13.91 9.02 -8.86
C ILE A 165 -12.95 9.89 -8.03
N LEU A 166 -12.60 11.08 -8.56
CA LEU A 166 -11.73 12.04 -7.89
C LEU A 166 -12.49 13.29 -7.47
N LYS A 167 -12.38 13.68 -6.20
CA LYS A 167 -13.03 14.89 -5.63
C LYS A 167 -12.11 16.13 -5.63
N ARG A 168 -10.84 16.00 -5.96
CA ARG A 168 -9.84 17.08 -6.12
C ARG A 168 -9.61 17.97 -4.88
N SER A 169 -9.81 17.45 -3.66
CA SER A 169 -9.56 18.18 -2.41
C SER A 169 -8.37 17.59 -1.64
N TYR A 170 -7.20 17.54 -2.29
CA TYR A 170 -6.01 16.86 -1.78
C TYR A 170 -4.81 17.79 -1.59
N GLY A 171 -5.04 19.11 -1.47
CA GLY A 171 -3.98 20.10 -1.39
C GLY A 171 -3.30 20.38 -2.73
N MET A 172 -2.07 20.89 -2.68
CA MET A 172 -1.37 21.43 -3.85
C MET A 172 -0.51 20.37 -4.57
N SER A 173 -0.15 19.28 -3.90
CA SER A 173 0.82 18.31 -4.42
C SER A 173 0.34 16.89 -4.23
N TRP A 174 -0.12 16.25 -5.31
CA TRP A 174 -0.61 14.89 -5.27
C TRP A 174 -0.54 14.20 -6.63
N GLY A 175 -0.55 12.88 -6.62
CA GLY A 175 -0.58 12.05 -7.81
C GLY A 175 -1.49 10.84 -7.64
N LEU A 176 -2.10 10.42 -8.75
CA LEU A 176 -2.72 9.11 -8.91
C LEU A 176 -2.12 8.47 -10.14
N GLY A 177 -1.61 7.25 -10.01
CA GLY A 177 -0.92 6.57 -11.11
C GLY A 177 -1.16 5.08 -11.14
N GLY A 178 -0.77 4.44 -12.24
CA GLY A 178 -0.67 2.98 -12.33
C GLY A 178 0.67 2.47 -11.81
N TRP A 179 0.67 1.25 -11.25
CA TRP A 179 1.89 0.59 -10.81
C TRP A 179 1.85 -0.90 -11.14
N LEU A 180 2.94 -1.45 -11.66
CA LEU A 180 3.09 -2.87 -11.94
C LEU A 180 4.51 -3.34 -11.60
N LEU A 181 4.62 -4.60 -11.18
CA LEU A 181 5.90 -5.22 -10.81
C LEU A 181 6.93 -5.19 -11.95
N THR A 182 6.53 -5.53 -13.18
CA THR A 182 7.47 -5.62 -14.31
C THR A 182 8.17 -4.29 -14.65
N PRO A 183 7.46 -3.16 -14.81
CA PRO A 183 8.10 -1.84 -14.94
C PRO A 183 8.97 -1.48 -13.72
N MET A 184 8.55 -1.85 -12.53
CA MET A 184 9.33 -1.58 -11.31
C MET A 184 10.64 -2.34 -11.28
N ILE A 185 10.67 -3.61 -11.72
CA ILE A 185 11.91 -4.39 -11.88
C ILE A 185 12.89 -3.66 -12.82
N GLY A 186 12.39 -3.09 -13.91
CA GLY A 186 13.20 -2.27 -14.82
C GLY A 186 13.82 -1.03 -14.15
N ARG A 187 13.08 -0.41 -13.22
CA ARG A 187 13.56 0.78 -12.46
C ARG A 187 14.62 0.43 -11.42
N ILE A 188 14.47 -0.67 -10.69
CA ILE A 188 15.42 -1.07 -9.62
C ILE A 188 16.66 -1.79 -10.16
N GLY A 189 16.59 -2.36 -11.35
CA GLY A 189 17.66 -3.13 -11.97
C GLY A 189 17.75 -4.57 -11.49
N MET A 190 18.48 -5.39 -12.26
CA MET A 190 18.55 -6.84 -12.05
C MET A 190 19.30 -7.24 -10.78
N GLU A 191 20.28 -6.45 -10.36
CA GLU A 191 21.03 -6.72 -9.13
C GLU A 191 20.13 -6.63 -7.89
N LYS A 192 19.43 -5.51 -7.74
CA LYS A 192 18.49 -5.31 -6.64
C LYS A 192 17.34 -6.32 -6.67
N PHE A 193 16.82 -6.59 -7.87
CA PHE A 193 15.81 -7.63 -8.05
C PHE A 193 16.32 -9.01 -7.60
N GLY A 194 17.56 -9.36 -7.92
CA GLY A 194 18.19 -10.59 -7.43
C GLY A 194 18.26 -10.67 -5.91
N GLN A 195 18.66 -9.58 -5.25
CA GLN A 195 18.68 -9.48 -3.77
C GLN A 195 17.27 -9.68 -3.17
N MET A 196 16.25 -9.08 -3.77
CA MET A 196 14.85 -9.24 -3.32
C MET A 196 14.35 -10.68 -3.47
N ARG A 197 14.79 -11.41 -4.47
CA ARG A 197 14.43 -12.84 -4.68
C ARG A 197 15.04 -13.77 -3.63
N MET A 198 16.13 -13.37 -3.01
CA MET A 198 16.83 -14.16 -1.97
C MET A 198 16.32 -13.86 -0.56
N ARG A 199 15.49 -12.85 -0.40
CA ARG A 199 14.83 -12.48 0.85
C ARG A 199 13.51 -13.26 1.04
#